data_b0a2e9aa42850daa4fe170ac07d57feb
#
_entry.id   b0a2e9aa42850daa4fe170ac07d57feb
#
_cell.length_a   1.000
_cell.length_b   1.000
_cell.length_c   1.000
_cell.angle_alpha   90.00
_cell.angle_beta   90.00
_cell.angle_gamma   90.00
#
_symmetry.space_group_name_H-M   'P 1'
#
loop_
_entity.id
_entity.type
_entity.pdbx_description
1 polymer ?
#
loop_
_entity_poly.entity_id
_entity_poly.type
_entity_poly.pdbx_seq_one_letter_code
_entity_poly.pdbx_strand_id
1 'polypeptide(L)'
;SISNISESLWCYNICEFPDEERPNTLEEAKEKYEDVLFRGLTDNDEVLIPVNDYEMMLNSITWTSFLLYYFAPEFFFPNIFIYRFFDLHKIADMFEIDLPSIPKKSNYKARCMYYWSLCEVFYRFRAENELSPAELCAFLYDFAPNFMPQKEADVPQPTQAWCIGGLIDKNELFRTTFWQANPETKKGDILIHYETAPISAITRVWIAQTDGVIDPFFHYYGNTYIGNKIDIPHISLKELREDKYFSNHPLVRKNFQGVSGWSMSGADYSELLRMIKAKGFDTDVLPKLYVPTLPKGIVIEYEHDVEQLLLEPLLNSMGWYEKKDFIRQLPIQAGRGHRVFPDYALHYDNKPDEEKAKVLIEAKLHMKNNQDIEA
;
A
#
# COMPACT_ATOMS: atom_id res chain seq x y z
N SER A 1 5.20 -0.56 27.93
CA SER A 1 6.17 0.20 28.73
C SER A 1 7.58 -0.29 28.40
N ILE A 2 8.57 0.59 28.47
CA ILE A 2 9.99 0.29 28.19
C ILE A 2 10.52 -0.85 29.10
N SER A 3 9.97 -1.00 30.30
CA SER A 3 10.34 -2.06 31.24
C SER A 3 10.09 -3.47 30.72
N ASN A 4 9.06 -3.70 29.91
CA ASN A 4 8.77 -5.04 29.37
C ASN A 4 9.65 -5.41 28.18
N ILE A 5 10.28 -4.43 27.54
CA ILE A 5 11.21 -4.65 26.43
C ILE A 5 12.60 -5.01 26.95
N SER A 6 13.00 -4.45 28.11
CA SER A 6 14.27 -4.78 28.76
C SER A 6 14.32 -6.19 29.35
N GLU A 7 13.18 -6.81 29.57
CA GLU A 7 13.06 -8.20 30.03
C GLU A 7 12.99 -9.22 28.87
N SER A 8 12.87 -8.74 27.60
CA SER A 8 12.93 -9.66 26.48
C SER A 8 14.36 -10.17 26.34
N LEU A 9 14.55 -11.48 26.38
CA LEU A 9 15.81 -12.23 26.21
C LEU A 9 16.72 -11.72 25.05
N TRP A 10 16.17 -11.05 24.11
CA TRP A 10 16.75 -10.48 22.92
C TRP A 10 17.77 -9.37 23.16
N CYS A 11 17.41 -8.37 23.98
CA CYS A 11 18.31 -7.26 24.26
C CYS A 11 19.55 -7.73 25.01
N TYR A 12 19.41 -8.72 25.89
CA TYR A 12 20.54 -9.31 26.63
C TYR A 12 21.52 -10.01 25.68
N ASN A 13 21.01 -10.76 24.72
CA ASN A 13 21.86 -11.54 23.82
C ASN A 13 22.74 -10.64 22.91
N ILE A 14 22.24 -9.48 22.48
CA ILE A 14 23.02 -8.58 21.62
C ILE A 14 24.09 -7.83 22.44
N CYS A 15 23.78 -7.45 23.68
CA CYS A 15 24.72 -6.73 24.55
C CYS A 15 25.85 -7.66 25.06
N GLU A 16 25.66 -8.98 25.02
CA GLU A 16 26.62 -9.99 25.45
C GLU A 16 27.54 -10.50 24.33
N PHE A 17 27.33 -10.06 23.07
CA PHE A 17 28.22 -10.47 21.99
C PHE A 17 29.62 -9.87 22.17
N PRO A 18 30.65 -10.68 22.34
CA PRO A 18 32.04 -10.20 22.36
C PRO A 18 32.42 -9.60 21.01
N ASP A 19 33.34 -8.65 21.02
CA ASP A 19 33.85 -8.00 19.80
C ASP A 19 34.38 -9.02 18.77
N GLU A 20 34.85 -10.16 19.22
CA GLU A 20 35.33 -11.29 18.40
C GLU A 20 34.22 -11.95 17.58
N GLU A 21 32.96 -11.73 17.92
CA GLU A 21 31.79 -12.26 17.22
C GLU A 21 31.16 -11.27 16.22
N ARG A 22 31.81 -10.14 15.97
CA ARG A 22 31.33 -9.20 14.95
C ARG A 22 31.39 -9.84 13.57
N PRO A 23 30.32 -9.72 12.77
CA PRO A 23 30.32 -10.26 11.42
C PRO A 23 31.31 -9.50 10.55
N ASN A 24 32.00 -10.23 9.66
CA ASN A 24 32.92 -9.67 8.67
C ASN A 24 32.35 -9.74 7.25
N THR A 25 31.31 -10.53 7.07
CA THR A 25 30.62 -10.72 5.79
C THR A 25 29.11 -10.50 5.92
N LEU A 26 28.46 -10.31 4.79
CA LEU A 26 27.01 -10.14 4.74
C LEU A 26 26.29 -11.42 5.18
N GLU A 27 26.83 -12.61 4.85
CA GLU A 27 26.32 -13.90 5.30
C GLU A 27 26.39 -14.05 6.81
N GLU A 28 27.54 -13.75 7.41
CA GLU A 28 27.70 -13.79 8.87
C GLU A 28 26.76 -12.82 9.58
N ALA A 29 26.55 -11.63 9.00
CA ALA A 29 25.62 -10.65 9.54
C ALA A 29 24.19 -11.15 9.48
N LYS A 30 23.79 -11.85 8.41
CA LYS A 30 22.48 -12.49 8.30
C LYS A 30 22.28 -13.58 9.35
N GLU A 31 23.25 -14.45 9.52
CA GLU A 31 23.20 -15.50 10.54
C GLU A 31 23.06 -14.90 11.93
N LYS A 32 23.81 -13.83 12.24
CA LYS A 32 23.66 -13.11 13.52
C LYS A 32 22.27 -12.50 13.69
N TYR A 33 21.68 -11.94 12.64
CA TYR A 33 20.32 -11.42 12.70
C TYR A 33 19.30 -12.52 12.95
N GLU A 34 19.43 -13.66 12.25
CA GLU A 34 18.57 -14.83 12.45
C GLU A 34 18.72 -15.39 13.86
N ASP A 35 19.93 -15.51 14.36
CA ASP A 35 20.20 -15.94 15.73
C ASP A 35 19.53 -15.02 16.77
N VAL A 36 19.66 -13.72 16.61
CA VAL A 36 19.02 -12.73 17.50
C VAL A 36 17.52 -12.87 17.48
N LEU A 37 16.93 -13.05 16.27
CA LEU A 37 15.48 -13.15 16.11
C LEU A 37 14.90 -14.46 16.63
N PHE A 38 15.57 -15.58 16.36
CA PHE A 38 15.00 -16.90 16.53
C PHE A 38 15.71 -17.75 17.62
N ARG A 39 16.73 -17.20 18.29
CA ARG A 39 17.46 -17.89 19.36
C ARG A 39 16.51 -18.23 20.52
N GLY A 40 16.51 -19.49 20.90
CA GLY A 40 15.62 -20.02 21.92
C GLY A 40 14.28 -20.53 21.42
N LEU A 41 13.97 -20.34 20.12
CA LEU A 41 12.75 -20.88 19.50
C LEU A 41 13.04 -22.10 18.60
N THR A 42 14.33 -22.39 18.33
CA THR A 42 14.76 -23.34 17.29
C THR A 42 15.55 -24.54 17.80
N ASP A 43 15.46 -24.90 19.08
CA ASP A 43 16.11 -26.13 19.56
C ASP A 43 15.51 -27.43 19.00
N ASN A 44 14.44 -27.34 18.21
CA ASN A 44 13.90 -28.45 17.43
C ASN A 44 13.29 -27.90 16.13
N ASP A 45 13.73 -28.39 14.98
CA ASP A 45 13.27 -28.05 13.62
C ASP A 45 11.75 -28.23 13.36
N GLU A 46 10.97 -28.65 14.36
CA GLU A 46 9.54 -28.93 14.28
C GLU A 46 8.68 -28.01 15.16
N VAL A 47 9.23 -27.05 15.89
CA VAL A 47 8.43 -26.18 16.75
C VAL A 47 7.81 -25.06 15.92
N LEU A 48 6.50 -25.13 15.72
CA LEU A 48 5.71 -24.04 15.17
C LEU A 48 5.75 -22.85 16.14
N ILE A 49 6.46 -21.79 15.73
CA ILE A 49 6.51 -20.53 16.50
C ILE A 49 5.07 -19.97 16.58
N PRO A 50 4.55 -19.71 17.78
CA PRO A 50 3.23 -19.09 17.93
C PRO A 50 3.15 -17.73 17.25
N VAL A 51 1.99 -17.40 16.66
CA VAL A 51 1.75 -16.11 15.98
C VAL A 51 2.05 -14.91 16.88
N ASN A 52 1.72 -14.99 18.16
CA ASN A 52 1.97 -13.92 19.12
C ASN A 52 3.47 -13.62 19.28
N ASP A 53 4.33 -14.64 19.20
CA ASP A 53 5.78 -14.46 19.29
C ASP A 53 6.31 -13.73 18.05
N TYR A 54 5.82 -14.06 16.87
CA TYR A 54 6.15 -13.32 15.65
C TYR A 54 5.68 -11.86 15.71
N GLU A 55 4.48 -11.59 16.24
CA GLU A 55 3.98 -10.22 16.41
C GLU A 55 4.85 -9.44 17.39
N MET A 56 5.31 -10.06 18.46
CA MET A 56 6.26 -9.46 19.41
C MET A 56 7.60 -9.15 18.73
N MET A 57 8.11 -10.08 17.90
CA MET A 57 9.31 -9.88 17.09
C MET A 57 9.18 -8.68 16.16
N LEU A 58 8.09 -8.62 15.38
CA LEU A 58 7.81 -7.52 14.47
C LEU A 58 7.77 -6.17 15.20
N ASN A 59 7.19 -6.13 16.41
CA ASN A 59 7.14 -4.93 17.25
C ASN A 59 8.52 -4.51 17.78
N SER A 60 9.42 -5.45 17.99
CA SER A 60 10.76 -5.19 18.53
C SER A 60 11.80 -4.81 17.49
N ILE A 61 11.51 -4.94 16.18
CA ILE A 61 12.48 -4.72 15.10
C ILE A 61 13.18 -3.36 15.21
N THR A 62 12.47 -2.29 15.56
CA THR A 62 13.10 -0.97 15.72
C THR A 62 14.24 -1.03 16.75
N TRP A 63 13.97 -1.54 17.95
CA TRP A 63 14.99 -1.64 19.00
C TRP A 63 16.12 -2.61 18.61
N THR A 64 15.77 -3.75 18.07
CA THR A 64 16.73 -4.74 17.58
C THR A 64 17.65 -4.13 16.53
N SER A 65 17.11 -3.33 15.59
CA SER A 65 17.90 -2.67 14.56
C SER A 65 18.90 -1.65 15.10
N PHE A 66 18.53 -0.91 16.16
CA PHE A 66 19.46 0.01 16.83
C PHE A 66 20.62 -0.71 17.49
N LEU A 67 20.34 -1.81 18.18
CA LEU A 67 21.36 -2.62 18.84
C LEU A 67 22.30 -3.27 17.82
N LEU A 68 21.75 -3.81 16.74
CA LEU A 68 22.51 -4.40 15.64
C LEU A 68 23.36 -3.36 14.91
N TYR A 69 22.83 -2.17 14.67
CA TYR A 69 23.61 -1.06 14.11
C TYR A 69 24.77 -0.65 15.04
N TYR A 70 24.52 -0.57 16.35
CA TYR A 70 25.60 -0.27 17.31
C TYR A 70 26.69 -1.35 17.29
N PHE A 71 26.29 -2.61 17.15
CA PHE A 71 27.19 -3.76 17.14
C PHE A 71 27.96 -3.91 15.81
N ALA A 72 27.27 -3.81 14.67
CA ALA A 72 27.85 -4.01 13.33
C ALA A 72 27.27 -3.01 12.30
N PRO A 73 27.64 -1.71 12.40
CA PRO A 73 27.09 -0.64 11.56
C PRO A 73 27.32 -0.85 10.06
N GLU A 74 28.32 -1.66 9.70
CA GLU A 74 28.64 -1.97 8.31
C GLU A 74 27.51 -2.73 7.60
N PHE A 75 26.70 -3.49 8.33
CA PHE A 75 25.69 -4.38 7.78
C PHE A 75 24.28 -3.98 8.15
N PHE A 76 24.07 -3.23 9.22
CA PHE A 76 22.76 -2.89 9.73
C PHE A 76 22.53 -1.38 9.70
N PHE A 77 21.27 -0.96 9.67
CA PHE A 77 20.86 0.43 9.84
C PHE A 77 19.70 0.51 10.86
N PRO A 78 19.56 1.61 11.62
CA PRO A 78 18.45 1.77 12.56
C PRO A 78 17.13 1.86 11.83
N ASN A 79 16.23 0.91 11.96
CA ASN A 79 14.95 0.97 11.28
C ASN A 79 13.90 1.73 12.11
N ILE A 80 13.75 3.02 11.85
CA ILE A 80 12.71 3.86 12.47
C ILE A 80 11.45 3.99 11.61
N PHE A 81 11.39 3.27 10.48
CA PHE A 81 10.26 3.31 9.55
C PHE A 81 9.11 2.38 9.92
N ILE A 82 9.17 1.71 11.07
CA ILE A 82 8.02 0.97 11.59
C ILE A 82 6.87 1.96 11.79
N TYR A 83 5.67 1.63 11.35
CA TYR A 83 4.49 2.50 11.21
C TYR A 83 4.61 3.62 10.16
N ARG A 84 5.77 3.82 9.56
CA ARG A 84 6.04 4.85 8.57
C ARG A 84 6.76 4.29 7.33
N PHE A 85 6.51 3.04 7.01
CA PHE A 85 7.15 2.37 5.88
C PHE A 85 6.89 3.09 4.54
N PHE A 86 5.75 3.80 4.43
CA PHE A 86 5.45 4.66 3.29
C PHE A 86 6.47 5.82 3.11
N ASP A 87 7.11 6.31 4.18
CA ASP A 87 8.19 7.31 4.06
C ASP A 87 9.43 6.67 3.40
N LEU A 88 9.80 5.47 3.85
CA LEU A 88 10.90 4.72 3.24
C LEU A 88 10.62 4.40 1.76
N HIS A 89 9.39 3.97 1.45
CA HIS A 89 8.98 3.69 0.08
C HIS A 89 9.07 4.93 -0.80
N LYS A 90 8.65 6.10 -0.30
CA LYS A 90 8.77 7.37 -1.03
C LYS A 90 10.23 7.78 -1.26
N ILE A 91 11.11 7.56 -0.27
CA ILE A 91 12.56 7.79 -0.44
C ILE A 91 13.10 6.86 -1.54
N ALA A 92 12.75 5.58 -1.46
CA ALA A 92 13.19 4.58 -2.42
C ALA A 92 12.76 4.91 -3.86
N ASP A 93 11.48 5.28 -4.06
CA ASP A 93 10.97 5.71 -5.37
C ASP A 93 11.73 6.93 -5.91
N MET A 94 12.03 7.91 -5.06
CA MET A 94 12.68 9.15 -5.48
C MET A 94 14.15 8.96 -5.86
N PHE A 95 14.83 8.05 -5.19
CA PHE A 95 16.26 7.80 -5.39
C PHE A 95 16.53 6.49 -6.15
N GLU A 96 15.50 5.94 -6.81
CA GLU A 96 15.57 4.74 -7.66
C GLU A 96 16.17 3.52 -6.93
N ILE A 97 15.79 3.35 -5.64
CA ILE A 97 16.22 2.24 -4.81
C ILE A 97 15.16 1.12 -4.90
N ASP A 98 15.53 -0.02 -5.46
CA ASP A 98 14.66 -1.18 -5.56
C ASP A 98 14.45 -1.85 -4.20
N LEU A 99 13.28 -1.63 -3.58
CA LEU A 99 12.92 -2.30 -2.34
C LEU A 99 12.51 -3.76 -2.58
N PRO A 100 12.76 -4.65 -1.60
CA PRO A 100 12.34 -6.04 -1.71
C PRO A 100 10.82 -6.17 -1.81
N SER A 101 10.33 -7.20 -2.48
CA SER A 101 8.90 -7.49 -2.53
C SER A 101 8.33 -7.75 -1.14
N ILE A 102 7.16 -7.17 -0.85
CA ILE A 102 6.52 -7.29 0.47
C ILE A 102 6.00 -8.73 0.65
N PRO A 103 6.36 -9.41 1.75
CA PRO A 103 5.90 -10.77 2.04
C PRO A 103 4.39 -10.83 2.24
N LYS A 104 3.77 -11.99 2.03
CA LYS A 104 2.36 -12.21 2.35
C LYS A 104 2.09 -11.99 3.84
N LYS A 105 0.93 -11.44 4.19
CA LYS A 105 0.52 -11.14 5.58
C LYS A 105 0.70 -12.32 6.54
N SER A 106 0.34 -13.53 6.09
CA SER A 106 0.43 -14.76 6.88
C SER A 106 1.85 -15.35 6.99
N ASN A 107 2.81 -14.85 6.21
CA ASN A 107 4.18 -15.32 6.28
C ASN A 107 4.99 -14.50 7.28
N TYR A 108 4.75 -14.74 8.57
CA TYR A 108 5.36 -14.00 9.67
C TYR A 108 6.90 -14.09 9.67
N LYS A 109 7.46 -15.26 9.38
CA LYS A 109 8.94 -15.45 9.29
C LYS A 109 9.52 -14.53 8.23
N ALA A 110 8.95 -14.53 7.02
CA ALA A 110 9.43 -13.66 5.95
C ALA A 110 9.22 -12.16 6.27
N ARG A 111 8.17 -11.79 7.01
CA ARG A 111 7.95 -10.42 7.48
C ARG A 111 9.02 -9.99 8.48
N CYS A 112 9.39 -10.86 9.41
CA CYS A 112 10.51 -10.60 10.33
C CYS A 112 11.83 -10.46 9.58
N MET A 113 12.08 -11.32 8.58
CA MET A 113 13.28 -11.27 7.74
C MET A 113 13.28 -10.08 6.74
N TYR A 114 12.16 -9.38 6.58
CA TYR A 114 12.09 -8.25 5.64
C TYR A 114 13.05 -7.11 6.02
N TYR A 115 13.27 -6.88 7.32
CA TYR A 115 14.29 -5.92 7.78
C TYR A 115 15.68 -6.31 7.28
N TRP A 116 16.04 -7.61 7.34
CA TRP A 116 17.29 -8.08 6.76
C TRP A 116 17.38 -7.79 5.26
N SER A 117 16.31 -8.07 4.52
CA SER A 117 16.28 -7.75 3.09
C SER A 117 16.47 -6.25 2.80
N LEU A 118 15.98 -5.37 3.68
CA LEU A 118 16.29 -3.94 3.62
C LEU A 118 17.77 -3.65 3.90
N CYS A 119 18.38 -4.34 4.87
CA CYS A 119 19.80 -4.21 5.14
C CYS A 119 20.65 -4.58 3.92
N GLU A 120 20.30 -5.65 3.20
CA GLU A 120 20.98 -6.05 1.96
C GLU A 120 20.86 -4.98 0.86
N VAL A 121 19.69 -4.36 0.72
CA VAL A 121 19.47 -3.27 -0.24
C VAL A 121 20.32 -2.06 0.11
N PHE A 122 20.27 -1.61 1.37
CA PHE A 122 21.02 -0.42 1.79
C PHE A 122 22.52 -0.67 1.91
N TYR A 123 22.96 -1.90 2.16
CA TYR A 123 24.36 -2.27 2.06
C TYR A 123 24.89 -2.05 0.63
N ARG A 124 24.15 -2.54 -0.39
CA ARG A 124 24.50 -2.33 -1.81
C ARG A 124 24.45 -0.86 -2.20
N PHE A 125 23.35 -0.18 -1.88
CA PHE A 125 23.19 1.24 -2.14
C PHE A 125 24.35 2.08 -1.54
N ARG A 126 24.73 1.77 -0.31
CA ARG A 126 25.86 2.40 0.36
C ARG A 126 27.18 2.14 -0.36
N ALA A 127 27.45 0.92 -0.77
CA ALA A 127 28.66 0.55 -1.50
C ALA A 127 28.74 1.23 -2.88
N GLU A 128 27.65 1.29 -3.61
CA GLU A 128 27.55 1.92 -4.93
C GLU A 128 27.75 3.45 -4.87
N ASN A 129 27.37 4.07 -3.76
CA ASN A 129 27.45 5.52 -3.56
C ASN A 129 28.63 5.92 -2.66
N GLU A 130 29.51 5.00 -2.29
CA GLU A 130 30.70 5.22 -1.45
C GLU A 130 30.36 5.87 -0.09
N LEU A 131 29.20 5.53 0.49
CA LEU A 131 28.74 6.08 1.77
C LEU A 131 29.26 5.26 2.95
N SER A 132 29.67 5.93 4.01
CA SER A 132 29.86 5.30 5.33
C SER A 132 28.51 4.94 5.96
N PRO A 133 28.47 4.07 6.99
CA PRO A 133 27.24 3.77 7.73
C PRO A 133 26.53 5.01 8.29
N ALA A 134 27.30 5.98 8.80
CA ALA A 134 26.74 7.21 9.33
C ALA A 134 26.15 8.12 8.23
N GLU A 135 26.77 8.17 7.07
CA GLU A 135 26.25 8.93 5.92
C GLU A 135 24.99 8.30 5.35
N LEU A 136 24.87 6.95 5.35
CA LEU A 136 23.60 6.30 5.04
C LEU A 136 22.48 6.72 6.00
N CYS A 137 22.76 6.77 7.31
CA CYS A 137 21.81 7.27 8.30
C CYS A 137 21.45 8.74 8.04
N ALA A 138 22.42 9.60 7.76
CA ALA A 138 22.17 10.99 7.41
C ALA A 138 21.33 11.11 6.13
N PHE A 139 21.59 10.27 5.12
CA PHE A 139 20.78 10.19 3.91
C PHE A 139 19.34 9.83 4.21
N LEU A 140 19.08 8.72 4.92
CA LEU A 140 17.74 8.19 5.16
C LEU A 140 16.90 9.09 6.08
N TYR A 141 17.50 9.74 7.08
CA TYR A 141 16.77 10.40 8.17
C TYR A 141 16.82 11.92 8.15
N ASP A 142 17.71 12.50 7.36
CA ASP A 142 17.84 13.95 7.22
C ASP A 142 17.77 14.39 5.75
N PHE A 143 18.74 13.99 4.93
CA PHE A 143 18.85 14.49 3.57
C PHE A 143 17.65 14.14 2.71
N ALA A 144 17.31 12.84 2.55
CA ALA A 144 16.24 12.42 1.67
C ALA A 144 14.87 12.97 2.09
N PRO A 145 14.44 12.94 3.38
CA PRO A 145 13.20 13.55 3.81
C PRO A 145 13.13 15.07 3.55
N ASN A 146 14.23 15.79 3.69
CA ASN A 146 14.27 17.23 3.43
C ASN A 146 14.35 17.57 1.92
N PHE A 147 14.94 16.68 1.13
CA PHE A 147 15.04 16.84 -0.33
C PHE A 147 13.70 16.52 -1.02
N MET A 148 12.87 15.67 -0.45
CA MET A 148 11.55 15.35 -1.00
C MET A 148 10.72 16.62 -1.13
N PRO A 149 10.15 16.94 -2.31
CA PRO A 149 9.36 18.14 -2.50
C PRO A 149 8.19 18.18 -1.52
N GLN A 150 8.11 19.24 -0.73
CA GLN A 150 6.99 19.49 0.18
C GLN A 150 5.77 20.08 -0.56
N LYS A 151 5.93 20.39 -1.85
CA LYS A 151 4.83 20.91 -2.66
C LYS A 151 3.84 19.80 -3.00
N GLU A 152 2.55 20.12 -2.90
CA GLU A 152 1.50 19.35 -3.55
C GLU A 152 1.91 19.15 -5.02
N ALA A 153 2.36 17.94 -5.34
CA ALA A 153 2.71 17.62 -6.70
C ALA A 153 1.44 17.63 -7.55
N ASP A 154 1.55 17.99 -8.84
CA ASP A 154 0.45 17.80 -9.77
C ASP A 154 -0.06 16.37 -9.62
N VAL A 155 -1.27 16.24 -9.08
CA VAL A 155 -1.93 14.95 -8.93
C VAL A 155 -2.72 14.65 -10.19
N PRO A 156 -2.66 13.42 -10.70
CA PRO A 156 -3.47 13.03 -11.84
C PRO A 156 -4.96 13.12 -11.50
N GLN A 157 -5.78 13.19 -12.53
CA GLN A 157 -7.23 13.17 -12.35
C GLN A 157 -7.63 11.85 -11.67
N PRO A 158 -8.51 11.90 -10.63
CA PRO A 158 -8.91 10.70 -9.90
C PRO A 158 -9.55 9.64 -10.80
N THR A 159 -9.13 8.41 -10.66
CA THR A 159 -9.75 7.27 -11.37
C THR A 159 -10.64 6.44 -10.46
N GLN A 160 -10.42 6.51 -9.15
CA GLN A 160 -11.12 5.73 -8.14
C GLN A 160 -11.46 6.60 -6.92
N ALA A 161 -12.54 6.26 -6.23
CA ALA A 161 -12.88 6.79 -4.92
C ALA A 161 -12.81 5.68 -3.86
N TRP A 162 -12.28 6.01 -2.69
CA TRP A 162 -12.15 5.12 -1.55
C TRP A 162 -12.79 5.74 -0.31
N CYS A 163 -13.42 4.94 0.51
CA CYS A 163 -13.88 5.37 1.83
C CYS A 163 -12.85 4.95 2.89
N ILE A 164 -12.36 5.92 3.64
CA ILE A 164 -11.46 5.74 4.78
C ILE A 164 -12.17 6.16 6.06
N GLY A 165 -11.78 5.61 7.19
CA GLY A 165 -12.45 5.89 8.46
C GLY A 165 -11.50 6.11 9.61
N GLY A 166 -11.97 6.86 10.59
CA GLY A 166 -11.26 7.13 11.83
C GLY A 166 -11.58 8.51 12.38
N LEU A 167 -11.19 8.76 13.63
CA LEU A 167 -11.25 10.09 14.22
C LEU A 167 -9.91 10.79 14.02
N ILE A 168 -9.95 12.03 13.58
CA ILE A 168 -8.80 12.92 13.58
C ILE A 168 -9.03 13.96 14.66
N ASP A 169 -8.06 14.10 15.58
CA ASP A 169 -8.10 15.18 16.54
C ASP A 169 -8.12 16.52 15.80
N LYS A 170 -9.04 17.41 16.16
CA LYS A 170 -9.17 18.73 15.52
C LYS A 170 -7.88 19.53 15.59
N ASN A 171 -7.11 19.36 16.66
CA ASN A 171 -5.83 20.05 16.85
C ASN A 171 -4.70 19.45 16.00
N GLU A 172 -4.86 18.24 15.48
CA GLU A 172 -3.88 17.54 14.64
C GLU A 172 -4.28 17.50 13.16
N LEU A 173 -5.52 17.89 12.84
CA LEU A 173 -6.06 17.78 11.48
C LEU A 173 -5.17 18.42 10.40
N PHE A 174 -4.58 19.58 10.69
CA PHE A 174 -3.67 20.28 9.77
C PHE A 174 -2.26 19.70 9.76
N ARG A 175 -1.93 18.77 10.67
CA ARG A 175 -0.65 18.03 10.71
C ARG A 175 -0.79 16.63 10.10
N THR A 176 -2.01 16.19 9.83
CA THR A 176 -2.25 14.86 9.27
C THR A 176 -1.85 14.86 7.82
N THR A 177 -0.79 14.13 7.51
CA THR A 177 -0.22 14.04 6.16
C THR A 177 -0.36 12.67 5.54
N PHE A 178 -0.78 11.67 6.30
CA PHE A 178 -1.00 10.29 5.84
C PHE A 178 -2.18 9.65 6.56
N TRP A 179 -2.73 8.61 5.95
CA TRP A 179 -3.83 7.84 6.54
C TRP A 179 -3.79 6.38 6.08
N GLN A 180 -4.41 5.52 6.87
CA GLN A 180 -4.63 4.14 6.48
C GLN A 180 -5.57 4.10 5.27
N ALA A 181 -5.16 3.42 4.21
CA ALA A 181 -5.86 3.34 2.94
C ALA A 181 -5.77 1.94 2.32
N ASN A 182 -6.47 1.72 1.23
CA ASN A 182 -6.33 0.50 0.46
C ASN A 182 -4.95 0.49 -0.23
N PRO A 183 -4.22 -0.64 -0.21
CA PRO A 183 -2.96 -0.76 -0.97
C PRO A 183 -3.10 -0.52 -2.48
N GLU A 184 -4.31 -0.67 -3.02
CA GLU A 184 -4.60 -0.42 -4.43
C GLU A 184 -4.87 1.07 -4.75
N THR A 185 -4.89 1.93 -3.73
CA THR A 185 -5.02 3.38 -3.92
C THR A 185 -3.93 3.89 -4.85
N LYS A 186 -4.29 4.69 -5.83
CA LYS A 186 -3.36 5.38 -6.72
C LYS A 186 -3.26 6.85 -6.37
N LYS A 187 -2.09 7.44 -6.65
CA LYS A 187 -1.91 8.88 -6.56
C LYS A 187 -3.00 9.59 -7.37
N GLY A 188 -3.65 10.58 -6.77
CA GLY A 188 -4.78 11.30 -7.36
C GLY A 188 -6.15 10.76 -6.96
N ASP A 189 -6.26 9.55 -6.44
CA ASP A 189 -7.55 8.98 -6.03
C ASP A 189 -8.24 9.79 -4.94
N ILE A 190 -9.56 9.72 -4.95
CA ILE A 190 -10.43 10.41 -3.98
C ILE A 190 -10.52 9.58 -2.70
N LEU A 191 -10.30 10.21 -1.55
CA LEU A 191 -10.42 9.58 -0.25
C LEU A 191 -11.55 10.25 0.54
N ILE A 192 -12.69 9.57 0.66
CA ILE A 192 -13.88 10.01 1.39
C ILE A 192 -13.71 9.63 2.85
N HIS A 193 -13.67 10.62 3.75
CA HIS A 193 -13.41 10.39 5.16
C HIS A 193 -14.69 10.31 5.98
N TYR A 194 -14.92 9.13 6.56
CA TYR A 194 -15.94 8.91 7.55
C TYR A 194 -15.35 9.03 8.97
N GLU A 195 -15.76 10.03 9.71
CA GLU A 195 -15.42 10.13 11.13
C GLU A 195 -16.31 9.21 11.96
N THR A 196 -15.64 8.35 12.76
CA THR A 196 -16.33 7.40 13.65
C THR A 196 -17.01 8.13 14.82
N ALA A 197 -17.63 7.36 15.74
CA ALA A 197 -18.24 7.94 16.94
C ALA A 197 -17.25 8.84 17.72
N PRO A 198 -17.68 9.97 18.27
CA PRO A 198 -19.08 10.43 18.43
C PRO A 198 -19.68 11.14 17.20
N ILE A 199 -18.88 11.45 16.17
CA ILE A 199 -19.33 12.25 15.03
C ILE A 199 -20.25 11.43 14.10
N SER A 200 -19.83 10.21 13.76
CA SER A 200 -20.57 9.25 12.94
C SER A 200 -21.09 9.85 11.63
N ALA A 201 -20.22 10.48 10.85
CA ALA A 201 -20.57 11.16 9.60
C ALA A 201 -19.41 11.18 8.59
N ILE A 202 -19.73 11.28 7.31
CA ILE A 202 -18.77 11.70 6.28
C ILE A 202 -18.59 13.19 6.43
N THR A 203 -17.35 13.67 6.58
CA THR A 203 -17.04 15.04 6.97
C THR A 203 -16.15 15.77 6.00
N ARG A 204 -15.35 15.05 5.20
CA ARG A 204 -14.38 15.64 4.28
C ARG A 204 -13.95 14.69 3.18
N VAL A 205 -13.31 15.29 2.18
CA VAL A 205 -12.66 14.60 1.07
C VAL A 205 -11.19 14.98 1.05
N TRP A 206 -10.34 14.01 0.78
CA TRP A 206 -8.91 14.18 0.54
C TRP A 206 -8.53 13.64 -0.83
N ILE A 207 -7.34 13.99 -1.31
CA ILE A 207 -6.71 13.38 -2.49
C ILE A 207 -5.48 12.59 -2.05
N ALA A 208 -5.35 11.37 -2.56
CA ALA A 208 -4.15 10.56 -2.37
C ALA A 208 -2.95 11.25 -3.06
N GLN A 209 -1.90 11.54 -2.31
CA GLN A 209 -0.68 12.20 -2.81
C GLN A 209 0.35 11.18 -3.31
N THR A 210 0.20 9.91 -2.93
CA THR A 210 1.04 8.79 -3.36
C THR A 210 0.18 7.57 -3.63
N ASP A 211 0.76 6.57 -4.30
CA ASP A 211 0.18 5.23 -4.34
C ASP A 211 0.10 4.64 -2.93
N GLY A 212 -0.80 3.68 -2.74
CA GLY A 212 -0.95 2.96 -1.48
C GLY A 212 0.24 2.01 -1.24
N VAL A 213 0.74 1.99 -0.01
CA VAL A 213 1.89 1.16 0.38
C VAL A 213 1.51 0.28 1.56
N ILE A 214 1.83 -1.02 1.49
CA ILE A 214 1.66 -1.94 2.61
C ILE A 214 2.89 -1.85 3.52
N ASP A 215 2.66 -1.64 4.82
CA ASP A 215 3.69 -1.79 5.84
C ASP A 215 3.88 -3.30 6.14
N PRO A 216 5.05 -3.90 5.85
CA PRO A 216 5.27 -5.33 6.04
C PRO A 216 5.47 -5.74 7.50
N PHE A 217 5.71 -4.77 8.38
CA PHE A 217 6.04 -5.01 9.78
C PHE A 217 4.80 -5.18 10.65
N PHE A 218 4.46 -4.13 11.38
CA PHE A 218 3.37 -4.17 12.34
C PHE A 218 2.00 -4.07 11.62
N HIS A 219 0.97 -4.75 12.09
CA HIS A 219 -0.40 -4.77 11.57
C HIS A 219 -0.60 -5.02 10.07
N TYR A 220 0.41 -4.88 9.23
CA TYR A 220 0.30 -5.07 7.79
C TYR A 220 -0.75 -4.15 7.16
N TYR A 221 -0.71 -2.86 7.49
CA TYR A 221 -1.66 -1.87 6.97
C TYR A 221 -1.19 -1.26 5.64
N GLY A 222 -2.16 -0.99 4.76
CA GLY A 222 -1.96 -0.09 3.63
C GLY A 222 -2.05 1.37 4.10
N ASN A 223 -1.17 2.22 3.61
CA ASN A 223 -1.13 3.65 3.89
C ASN A 223 -0.92 4.45 2.61
N THR A 224 -1.36 5.69 2.60
CA THR A 224 -1.04 6.69 1.57
C THR A 224 -0.85 8.06 2.20
N TYR A 225 -0.08 8.93 1.55
CA TYR A 225 -0.11 10.36 1.88
C TYR A 225 -1.42 10.97 1.43
N ILE A 226 -1.96 11.87 2.23
CA ILE A 226 -3.21 12.58 1.96
C ILE A 226 -2.98 14.08 1.90
N GLY A 227 -3.68 14.75 1.01
CA GLY A 227 -3.61 16.20 0.84
C GLY A 227 -4.87 16.78 0.23
N ASN A 228 -4.85 18.05 -0.16
CA ASN A 228 -5.95 18.74 -0.82
C ASN A 228 -7.28 18.55 -0.08
N LYS A 229 -7.25 18.75 1.25
CA LYS A 229 -8.41 18.59 2.12
C LYS A 229 -9.54 19.53 1.74
N ILE A 230 -10.74 18.99 1.57
CA ILE A 230 -11.97 19.77 1.40
C ILE A 230 -12.96 19.31 2.47
N ASP A 231 -13.30 20.20 3.41
CA ASP A 231 -14.35 19.94 4.39
C ASP A 231 -15.71 20.10 3.72
N ILE A 232 -16.62 19.15 3.96
CA ILE A 232 -17.96 19.13 3.40
C ILE A 232 -19.02 19.20 4.52
N PRO A 233 -20.28 19.60 4.22
CA PRO A 233 -21.36 19.44 5.17
C PRO A 233 -21.47 17.99 5.63
N HIS A 234 -21.54 17.77 6.93
CA HIS A 234 -21.61 16.44 7.50
C HIS A 234 -22.78 15.64 6.92
N ILE A 235 -22.49 14.48 6.37
CA ILE A 235 -23.48 13.48 5.97
C ILE A 235 -23.50 12.40 7.04
N SER A 236 -24.44 12.48 7.94
CA SER A 236 -24.51 11.59 9.10
C SER A 236 -24.89 10.16 8.71
N LEU A 237 -24.50 9.19 9.53
CA LEU A 237 -24.90 7.79 9.35
C LEU A 237 -26.43 7.65 9.33
N LYS A 238 -27.16 8.50 10.10
CA LYS A 238 -28.62 8.51 10.09
C LYS A 238 -29.17 8.88 8.70
N GLU A 239 -28.66 9.98 8.11
CA GLU A 239 -29.06 10.42 6.77
C GLU A 239 -28.75 9.37 5.70
N LEU A 240 -27.57 8.72 5.80
CA LEU A 240 -27.20 7.64 4.89
C LEU A 240 -28.16 6.42 4.99
N ARG A 241 -28.63 6.11 6.19
CA ARG A 241 -29.62 5.03 6.39
C ARG A 241 -31.01 5.37 5.88
N GLU A 242 -31.38 6.66 5.91
CA GLU A 242 -32.68 7.17 5.42
C GLU A 242 -32.64 7.45 3.91
N ASP A 243 -31.44 7.54 3.32
CA ASP A 243 -31.30 7.79 1.88
C ASP A 243 -31.67 6.56 1.06
N LYS A 244 -32.39 6.80 -0.04
CA LYS A 244 -32.92 5.73 -0.90
C LYS A 244 -31.83 4.85 -1.51
N TYR A 245 -30.67 5.43 -1.83
CA TYR A 245 -29.55 4.72 -2.43
C TYR A 245 -28.69 4.06 -1.35
N PHE A 246 -28.25 4.83 -0.35
CA PHE A 246 -27.29 4.36 0.65
C PHE A 246 -27.87 3.43 1.72
N SER A 247 -29.20 3.39 1.93
CA SER A 247 -29.82 2.51 2.94
C SER A 247 -29.42 1.04 2.80
N ASN A 248 -29.18 0.57 1.58
CA ASN A 248 -28.76 -0.80 1.28
C ASN A 248 -27.24 -0.95 1.08
N HIS A 249 -26.46 0.15 1.12
CA HIS A 249 -25.04 0.10 0.87
C HIS A 249 -24.30 -0.70 1.97
N PRO A 250 -23.36 -1.61 1.63
CA PRO A 250 -22.70 -2.49 2.59
C PRO A 250 -22.01 -1.76 3.73
N LEU A 251 -21.36 -0.61 3.48
CA LEU A 251 -20.71 0.22 4.52
C LEU A 251 -21.73 0.76 5.52
N VAL A 252 -22.87 1.26 5.03
CA VAL A 252 -23.92 1.81 5.88
C VAL A 252 -24.56 0.72 6.74
N ARG A 253 -24.80 -0.45 6.19
CA ARG A 253 -25.31 -1.62 6.90
C ARG A 253 -24.36 -2.11 8.01
N LYS A 254 -23.04 -1.98 7.80
CA LYS A 254 -21.99 -2.31 8.78
C LYS A 254 -21.64 -1.14 9.71
N ASN A 255 -22.34 -0.01 9.62
CA ASN A 255 -22.04 1.20 10.40
C ASN A 255 -20.60 1.71 10.18
N PHE A 256 -20.05 1.52 9.00
CA PHE A 256 -18.65 1.83 8.65
C PHE A 256 -17.62 1.15 9.57
N GLN A 257 -17.97 0.01 10.19
CA GLN A 257 -17.02 -0.74 11.01
C GLN A 257 -15.89 -1.31 10.15
N GLY A 258 -14.65 -1.06 10.59
CA GLY A 258 -13.45 -1.58 9.92
C GLY A 258 -13.19 -0.94 8.55
N VAL A 259 -13.72 0.25 8.29
CA VAL A 259 -13.46 0.96 7.04
C VAL A 259 -12.03 1.49 7.01
N SER A 260 -11.24 0.96 6.09
CA SER A 260 -9.86 1.38 5.84
C SER A 260 -9.52 1.21 4.36
N GLY A 261 -10.10 2.08 3.51
CA GLY A 261 -9.94 1.99 2.06
C GLY A 261 -10.95 1.04 1.40
N TRP A 262 -12.24 1.27 1.67
CA TRP A 262 -13.31 0.58 0.95
C TRP A 262 -13.52 1.22 -0.41
N SER A 263 -13.55 0.41 -1.48
CA SER A 263 -13.80 0.89 -2.83
C SER A 263 -15.22 1.46 -2.96
N MET A 264 -15.30 2.68 -3.44
CA MET A 264 -16.56 3.38 -3.76
C MET A 264 -16.72 3.45 -5.27
N SER A 265 -17.82 2.95 -5.81
CA SER A 265 -18.09 3.03 -7.24
C SER A 265 -18.33 4.49 -7.68
N GLY A 266 -18.25 4.74 -8.98
CA GLY A 266 -18.61 6.05 -9.54
C GLY A 266 -20.06 6.45 -9.21
N ALA A 267 -20.97 5.46 -9.12
CA ALA A 267 -22.35 5.68 -8.70
C ALA A 267 -22.44 6.09 -7.22
N ASP A 268 -21.69 5.41 -6.34
CA ASP A 268 -21.63 5.77 -4.91
C ASP A 268 -21.15 7.20 -4.73
N TYR A 269 -20.07 7.56 -5.43
CA TYR A 269 -19.55 8.92 -5.37
C TYR A 269 -20.54 9.96 -5.90
N SER A 270 -21.18 9.68 -7.02
CA SER A 270 -22.20 10.58 -7.62
C SER A 270 -23.39 10.81 -6.67
N GLU A 271 -23.86 9.74 -6.01
CA GLU A 271 -24.95 9.85 -5.04
C GLU A 271 -24.53 10.60 -3.78
N LEU A 272 -23.27 10.44 -3.33
CA LEU A 272 -22.71 11.26 -2.25
C LEU A 272 -22.68 12.74 -2.64
N LEU A 273 -22.23 13.07 -3.87
CA LEU A 273 -22.25 14.45 -4.38
C LEU A 273 -23.68 15.02 -4.41
N ARG A 274 -24.68 14.23 -4.78
CA ARG A 274 -26.10 14.62 -4.72
C ARG A 274 -26.51 15.02 -3.29
N MET A 275 -26.15 14.21 -2.29
CA MET A 275 -26.45 14.50 -0.89
C MET A 275 -25.75 15.76 -0.40
N ILE A 276 -24.49 15.94 -0.76
CA ILE A 276 -23.70 17.14 -0.41
C ILE A 276 -24.32 18.39 -1.04
N LYS A 277 -24.68 18.34 -2.32
CA LYS A 277 -25.35 19.42 -3.04
C LYS A 277 -26.70 19.78 -2.44
N ALA A 278 -27.47 18.79 -1.99
CA ALA A 278 -28.76 19.02 -1.32
C ALA A 278 -28.63 19.83 -0.01
N LYS A 279 -27.43 19.86 0.60
CA LYS A 279 -27.11 20.71 1.76
C LYS A 279 -26.57 22.09 1.38
N GLY A 280 -26.64 22.45 0.12
CA GLY A 280 -26.27 23.80 -0.37
C GLY A 280 -24.75 23.97 -0.59
N PHE A 281 -23.98 22.90 -0.61
CA PHE A 281 -22.53 22.95 -0.87
C PHE A 281 -22.26 22.94 -2.39
N ASP A 282 -21.33 23.76 -2.82
CA ASP A 282 -20.85 23.74 -4.21
C ASP A 282 -19.99 22.51 -4.48
N THR A 283 -20.55 21.55 -5.20
CA THR A 283 -19.85 20.31 -5.55
C THR A 283 -18.86 20.44 -6.71
N ASP A 284 -18.81 21.63 -7.37
CA ASP A 284 -17.83 21.84 -8.45
C ASP A 284 -16.40 22.01 -7.94
N VAL A 285 -16.24 22.33 -6.64
CA VAL A 285 -14.93 22.37 -5.98
C VAL A 285 -14.40 20.99 -5.58
N LEU A 286 -15.26 19.96 -5.62
CA LEU A 286 -14.86 18.60 -5.29
C LEU A 286 -14.20 17.92 -6.49
N PRO A 287 -13.23 17.01 -6.26
CA PRO A 287 -12.58 16.27 -7.33
C PRO A 287 -13.61 15.46 -8.11
N LYS A 288 -13.45 15.40 -9.42
CA LYS A 288 -14.32 14.64 -10.32
C LYS A 288 -13.58 13.40 -10.79
N LEU A 289 -14.23 12.24 -10.70
CA LEU A 289 -13.69 11.01 -11.24
C LEU A 289 -13.44 11.17 -12.75
N TYR A 290 -12.36 10.57 -13.20
CA TYR A 290 -12.04 10.52 -14.62
C TYR A 290 -13.16 9.81 -15.39
N VAL A 291 -13.66 10.47 -16.41
CA VAL A 291 -14.58 9.88 -17.38
C VAL A 291 -13.81 9.75 -18.68
N PRO A 292 -13.54 8.52 -19.13
CA PRO A 292 -12.80 8.32 -20.36
C PRO A 292 -13.54 8.92 -21.53
N THR A 293 -12.83 9.71 -22.32
CA THR A 293 -13.32 10.20 -23.59
C THR A 293 -12.72 9.38 -24.71
N LEU A 294 -13.57 8.75 -25.49
CA LEU A 294 -13.11 8.04 -26.68
C LEU A 294 -12.42 9.03 -27.64
N PRO A 295 -11.23 8.69 -28.16
CA PRO A 295 -10.57 9.54 -29.14
C PRO A 295 -11.44 9.73 -30.37
N LYS A 296 -11.54 10.96 -30.87
CA LYS A 296 -12.33 11.25 -32.05
C LYS A 296 -11.54 10.90 -33.33
N GLY A 297 -12.22 10.31 -34.30
CA GLY A 297 -11.64 10.06 -35.62
C GLY A 297 -10.80 8.77 -35.75
N ILE A 298 -10.88 7.88 -34.74
CA ILE A 298 -10.28 6.55 -34.86
C ILE A 298 -11.14 5.68 -35.74
N VAL A 299 -10.49 5.02 -36.70
CA VAL A 299 -11.09 3.96 -37.52
C VAL A 299 -10.69 2.62 -36.90
N ILE A 300 -11.67 1.84 -36.48
CA ILE A 300 -11.49 0.51 -35.91
C ILE A 300 -12.02 -0.49 -36.95
N GLU A 301 -11.12 -1.26 -37.50
CA GLU A 301 -11.44 -2.27 -38.52
C GLU A 301 -11.27 -3.70 -37.98
N TYR A 302 -10.36 -3.87 -37.01
CA TYR A 302 -10.01 -5.16 -36.42
C TYR A 302 -10.09 -5.14 -34.89
N GLU A 303 -10.21 -6.31 -34.29
CA GLU A 303 -10.23 -6.47 -32.83
C GLU A 303 -8.94 -5.93 -32.17
N HIS A 304 -7.81 -6.11 -32.84
CA HIS A 304 -6.52 -5.54 -32.43
C HIS A 304 -6.53 -3.99 -32.35
N ASP A 305 -7.30 -3.33 -33.22
CA ASP A 305 -7.45 -1.87 -33.16
C ASP A 305 -8.21 -1.43 -31.87
N VAL A 306 -9.17 -2.27 -31.41
CA VAL A 306 -9.86 -2.04 -30.12
C VAL A 306 -8.84 -2.05 -28.99
N GLU A 307 -7.91 -2.99 -28.99
CA GLU A 307 -6.87 -3.09 -27.98
C GLU A 307 -5.94 -1.86 -28.01
N GLN A 308 -5.32 -1.58 -29.16
CA GLN A 308 -4.28 -0.56 -29.28
C GLN A 308 -4.80 0.87 -29.30
N LEU A 309 -5.95 1.11 -29.92
CA LEU A 309 -6.44 2.47 -30.15
C LEU A 309 -7.47 2.91 -29.09
N LEU A 310 -8.06 1.97 -28.35
CA LEU A 310 -9.03 2.27 -27.29
C LEU A 310 -8.58 1.81 -25.90
N LEU A 311 -8.32 0.51 -25.72
CA LEU A 311 -8.07 -0.06 -24.39
C LEU A 311 -6.74 0.38 -23.79
N GLU A 312 -5.64 0.29 -24.53
CA GLU A 312 -4.33 0.70 -24.01
C GLU A 312 -4.26 2.20 -23.68
N PRO A 313 -4.69 3.11 -24.58
CA PRO A 313 -4.75 4.54 -24.21
C PRO A 313 -5.67 4.83 -23.02
N LEU A 314 -6.77 4.09 -22.90
CA LEU A 314 -7.67 4.22 -21.76
C LEU A 314 -6.97 3.79 -20.45
N LEU A 315 -6.39 2.60 -20.42
CA LEU A 315 -5.66 2.09 -19.25
C LEU A 315 -4.52 3.03 -18.85
N ASN A 316 -3.71 3.48 -19.83
CA ASN A 316 -2.62 4.42 -19.59
C ASN A 316 -3.12 5.78 -19.08
N SER A 317 -4.25 6.28 -19.58
CA SER A 317 -4.84 7.53 -19.11
C SER A 317 -5.38 7.44 -17.67
N MET A 318 -5.71 6.22 -17.22
CA MET A 318 -6.06 5.90 -15.84
C MET A 318 -4.84 5.68 -14.95
N GLY A 319 -3.62 5.84 -15.48
CA GLY A 319 -2.37 5.63 -14.75
C GLY A 319 -1.97 4.16 -14.59
N TRP A 320 -2.55 3.27 -15.39
CA TRP A 320 -2.25 1.84 -15.37
C TRP A 320 -1.33 1.49 -16.55
N TYR A 321 -0.21 0.84 -16.26
CA TYR A 321 0.84 0.55 -17.22
C TYR A 321 1.10 -0.94 -17.35
N GLU A 322 1.43 -1.37 -18.58
CA GLU A 322 1.78 -2.77 -18.84
C GLU A 322 2.96 -3.23 -17.99
N LYS A 323 2.92 -4.48 -17.53
CA LYS A 323 3.88 -5.14 -16.64
C LYS A 323 3.92 -4.62 -15.20
N LYS A 324 3.36 -3.45 -14.91
CA LYS A 324 3.21 -2.91 -13.56
C LYS A 324 1.81 -3.19 -13.01
N ASP A 325 0.80 -2.73 -13.69
CA ASP A 325 -0.60 -2.77 -13.24
C ASP A 325 -1.44 -3.79 -14.01
N PHE A 326 -1.06 -4.09 -15.24
CA PHE A 326 -1.69 -5.12 -16.06
C PHE A 326 -0.68 -5.89 -16.91
N ILE A 327 -1.08 -7.08 -17.36
CA ILE A 327 -0.34 -7.90 -18.31
C ILE A 327 -1.30 -8.40 -19.39
N ARG A 328 -0.78 -8.61 -20.57
CA ARG A 328 -1.53 -9.17 -21.72
C ARG A 328 -1.37 -10.68 -21.76
N GLN A 329 -2.42 -11.37 -22.21
CA GLN A 329 -2.41 -12.82 -22.46
C GLN A 329 -1.91 -13.66 -21.27
N LEU A 330 -2.29 -13.29 -20.01
CA LEU A 330 -1.95 -14.06 -18.82
C LEU A 330 -2.60 -15.47 -18.90
N PRO A 331 -1.83 -16.56 -18.85
CA PRO A 331 -2.38 -17.92 -18.92
C PRO A 331 -3.05 -18.30 -17.58
N ILE A 332 -4.36 -18.08 -17.44
CA ILE A 332 -5.10 -18.37 -16.22
C ILE A 332 -5.72 -19.78 -16.28
N GLN A 333 -5.54 -20.54 -15.21
CA GLN A 333 -6.13 -21.88 -15.08
C GLN A 333 -7.64 -21.80 -14.88
N ALA A 334 -8.41 -22.26 -15.86
CA ALA A 334 -9.89 -22.25 -15.83
C ALA A 334 -10.52 -23.63 -15.58
N GLY A 335 -9.73 -24.60 -15.08
CA GLY A 335 -10.15 -25.96 -14.83
C GLY A 335 -9.03 -26.99 -15.03
N ARG A 336 -9.31 -28.27 -14.87
CA ARG A 336 -8.28 -29.32 -15.10
C ARG A 336 -7.87 -29.36 -16.58
N GLY A 337 -6.64 -28.93 -16.88
CA GLY A 337 -6.06 -29.00 -18.21
C GLY A 337 -6.56 -27.92 -19.17
N HIS A 338 -7.33 -26.94 -18.72
CA HIS A 338 -7.82 -25.83 -19.53
C HIS A 338 -7.28 -24.50 -19.01
N ARG A 339 -6.62 -23.74 -19.90
CA ARG A 339 -6.17 -22.36 -19.64
C ARG A 339 -6.90 -21.38 -20.54
N VAL A 340 -7.24 -20.22 -20.00
CA VAL A 340 -7.78 -19.07 -20.76
C VAL A 340 -6.70 -17.99 -20.83
N PHE A 341 -6.72 -17.23 -21.91
CA PHE A 341 -5.76 -16.17 -22.18
C PHE A 341 -6.54 -14.87 -22.45
N PRO A 342 -6.94 -14.15 -21.41
CA PRO A 342 -7.64 -12.88 -21.58
C PRO A 342 -6.73 -11.87 -22.27
N ASP A 343 -7.28 -10.95 -23.06
CA ASP A 343 -6.47 -9.93 -23.72
C ASP A 343 -5.72 -9.08 -22.70
N TYR A 344 -6.36 -8.73 -21.58
CA TYR A 344 -5.72 -8.03 -20.45
C TYR A 344 -6.13 -8.64 -19.12
N ALA A 345 -5.16 -8.78 -18.23
CA ALA A 345 -5.34 -9.20 -16.85
C ALA A 345 -4.81 -8.09 -15.92
N LEU A 346 -5.69 -7.50 -15.09
CA LEU A 346 -5.36 -6.40 -14.20
C LEU A 346 -5.25 -6.89 -12.76
N HIS A 347 -4.38 -6.23 -11.97
CA HIS A 347 -4.06 -6.65 -10.60
C HIS A 347 -3.68 -8.14 -10.53
N TYR A 348 -2.71 -8.50 -11.33
CA TYR A 348 -2.31 -9.87 -11.59
C TYR A 348 -1.19 -10.38 -10.66
N ASP A 349 -1.15 -11.69 -10.46
CA ASP A 349 -0.02 -12.44 -9.91
C ASP A 349 0.44 -13.44 -10.98
N ASN A 350 1.67 -13.32 -11.42
CA ASN A 350 2.25 -14.11 -12.52
C ASN A 350 3.19 -15.20 -11.98
N LYS A 351 2.88 -15.78 -10.81
CA LYS A 351 3.66 -16.92 -10.32
C LYS A 351 3.29 -18.17 -11.10
N PRO A 352 4.27 -18.93 -11.60
CA PRO A 352 4.00 -20.16 -12.33
C PRO A 352 3.05 -21.09 -11.55
N ASP A 353 2.00 -21.57 -12.24
CA ASP A 353 0.93 -22.44 -11.73
C ASP A 353 0.02 -21.81 -10.62
N GLU A 354 0.18 -20.53 -10.32
CA GLU A 354 -0.65 -19.77 -9.39
C GLU A 354 -1.12 -18.44 -10.00
N GLU A 355 -1.14 -18.34 -11.32
CA GLU A 355 -1.50 -17.12 -12.04
C GLU A 355 -2.94 -16.69 -11.69
N LYS A 356 -3.10 -15.44 -11.29
CA LYS A 356 -4.38 -14.85 -10.88
C LYS A 356 -4.49 -13.42 -11.37
N ALA A 357 -5.71 -12.98 -11.60
CA ALA A 357 -6.01 -11.57 -11.83
C ALA A 357 -7.35 -11.22 -11.17
N LYS A 358 -7.55 -9.96 -10.81
CA LYS A 358 -8.81 -9.49 -10.24
C LYS A 358 -9.80 -9.07 -11.32
N VAL A 359 -9.30 -8.58 -12.46
CA VAL A 359 -10.11 -8.15 -13.60
C VAL A 359 -9.52 -8.75 -14.85
N LEU A 360 -10.38 -9.35 -15.66
CA LEU A 360 -10.07 -9.83 -17.00
C LEU A 360 -10.82 -8.97 -18.00
N ILE A 361 -10.12 -8.56 -19.07
CA ILE A 361 -10.72 -7.80 -20.16
C ILE A 361 -10.52 -8.60 -21.44
N GLU A 362 -11.59 -8.74 -22.18
CA GLU A 362 -11.62 -9.34 -23.51
C GLU A 362 -12.03 -8.26 -24.49
N ALA A 363 -11.23 -8.00 -25.50
CA ALA A 363 -11.52 -7.04 -26.56
C ALA A 363 -12.43 -7.69 -27.61
N LYS A 364 -13.46 -6.97 -28.04
CA LYS A 364 -14.34 -7.42 -29.13
C LYS A 364 -14.66 -6.27 -30.07
N LEU A 365 -14.52 -6.50 -31.35
CA LEU A 365 -14.89 -5.51 -32.37
C LEU A 365 -16.41 -5.33 -32.44
N HIS A 366 -17.17 -6.43 -32.45
CA HIS A 366 -18.62 -6.42 -32.46
C HIS A 366 -19.17 -7.55 -31.59
N MET A 367 -20.07 -7.23 -30.68
CA MET A 367 -20.89 -8.22 -30.00
C MET A 367 -22.08 -8.56 -30.89
N LYS A 368 -22.22 -9.82 -31.31
CA LYS A 368 -23.25 -10.25 -32.24
C LYS A 368 -24.52 -10.71 -31.54
N ASN A 369 -24.43 -11.17 -30.29
CA ASN A 369 -25.55 -11.68 -29.50
C ASN A 369 -25.19 -11.71 -27.99
N ASN A 370 -26.17 -12.04 -27.14
CA ASN A 370 -25.96 -12.13 -25.68
C ASN A 370 -24.97 -13.23 -25.26
N GLN A 371 -24.70 -14.23 -26.10
CA GLN A 371 -23.73 -15.29 -25.80
C GLN A 371 -22.29 -14.75 -25.80
N ASP A 372 -22.03 -13.69 -26.56
CA ASP A 372 -20.72 -13.01 -26.54
C ASP A 372 -20.48 -12.23 -25.21
N ILE A 373 -21.52 -12.04 -24.39
CA ILE A 373 -21.44 -11.40 -23.07
C ILE A 373 -21.26 -12.45 -21.97
N GLU A 374 -21.74 -13.68 -22.21
CA GLU A 374 -21.74 -14.78 -21.22
C GLU A 374 -20.49 -15.68 -21.33
N ALA A 375 -19.66 -15.49 -22.35
CA ALA A 375 -18.43 -16.25 -22.59
C ALA A 375 -17.25 -15.69 -21.79
#